data_ed1b123ec891472e239aab7d535c8dd0
#
_entry.id   ed1b123ec891472e239aab7d535c8dd0
#
_cell.length_a   1.000
_cell.length_b   1.000
_cell.length_c   1.000
_cell.angle_alpha   90.00
_cell.angle_beta   90.00
_cell.angle_gamma   90.00
#
_symmetry.space_group_name_H-M   'P 1'
#
loop_
_entity.id
_entity.type
_entity.pdbx_description
1 polymer ?
#
loop_
_entity_poly.entity_id
_entity_poly.type
_entity_poly.pdbx_seq_one_letter_code
_entity_poly.pdbx_strand_id
1 'polypeptide(L)'
;MEAGVGGIATQSFVNPYIGINGLKYLKEGLSADEVKQRILREDPEPDIRQFVIVDCKGRSTAFSGKKCDGWYGHIVGDHYGVAGNMLVGKGTILETAKAFENSRGLPLAERLLKALQAGQDAGGDKRGRQSAAIKVVDKEEYPLVDLRVDEH
;
A
#
# COMPACT_ATOMS: atom_id res chain seq x y z
N MET A 1 7.06 5.85 4.14
CA MET A 1 8.00 5.66 3.02
C MET A 1 9.16 6.59 3.17
N GLU A 2 10.31 6.20 2.64
CA GLU A 2 11.55 6.96 2.72
C GLU A 2 12.40 6.68 1.49
N ALA A 3 13.02 7.74 0.95
CA ALA A 3 13.88 7.68 -0.25
C ALA A 3 15.05 6.71 -0.05
N GLY A 4 15.33 5.87 -1.04
CA GLY A 4 16.40 4.86 -1.00
C GLY A 4 16.16 3.69 -0.03
N VAL A 5 15.08 3.69 0.75
CA VAL A 5 14.77 2.66 1.76
C VAL A 5 13.59 1.79 1.32
N GLY A 6 12.46 2.41 1.01
CA GLY A 6 11.26 1.70 0.61
C GLY A 6 9.97 2.37 1.06
N GLY A 7 8.85 1.66 0.87
CA GLY A 7 7.52 2.13 1.22
C GLY A 7 6.71 1.08 1.97
N ILE A 8 5.95 1.54 2.96
CA ILE A 8 4.98 0.73 3.69
C ILE A 8 3.67 1.49 3.74
N ALA A 9 2.59 0.83 3.33
CA ALA A 9 1.22 1.29 3.52
C ALA A 9 0.50 0.34 4.48
N THR A 10 -0.08 0.87 5.54
CA THR A 10 -0.84 0.10 6.54
C THR A 10 -2.24 0.64 6.67
N GLN A 11 -3.22 -0.22 6.80
CA GLN A 11 -4.65 0.08 6.81
C GLN A 11 -5.45 -0.95 7.61
N SER A 12 -6.79 -0.92 7.50
CA SER A 12 -7.74 -1.64 8.34
C SER A 12 -7.71 -1.08 9.76
N PHE A 13 -7.63 -1.88 10.82
CA PHE A 13 -7.34 -1.34 12.15
C PHE A 13 -5.86 -0.98 12.23
N VAL A 14 -5.56 0.30 11.99
CA VAL A 14 -4.19 0.78 11.80
C VAL A 14 -3.36 0.69 13.07
N ASN A 15 -2.18 0.08 12.97
CA ASN A 15 -1.10 0.26 13.94
C ASN A 15 0.01 1.10 13.26
N PRO A 16 0.17 2.39 13.62
CA PRO A 16 1.16 3.26 12.99
C PRO A 16 2.60 2.75 13.11
N TYR A 17 2.88 1.96 14.16
CA TYR A 17 4.22 1.40 14.38
C TYR A 17 4.60 0.35 13.34
N ILE A 18 3.65 -0.25 12.62
CA ILE A 18 3.95 -1.10 11.46
C ILE A 18 4.76 -0.31 10.42
N GLY A 19 4.33 0.91 10.10
CA GLY A 19 5.06 1.78 9.18
C GLY A 19 6.39 2.27 9.73
N ILE A 20 6.40 2.72 10.99
CA ILE A 20 7.57 3.30 11.66
C ILE A 20 8.68 2.25 11.85
N ASN A 21 8.33 1.11 12.48
CA ASN A 21 9.29 0.06 12.76
C ASN A 21 9.70 -0.68 11.47
N GLY A 22 8.75 -0.90 10.57
CA GLY A 22 9.04 -1.53 9.28
C GLY A 22 10.06 -0.74 8.46
N LEU A 23 10.00 0.60 8.42
CA LEU A 23 11.02 1.42 7.77
C LEU A 23 12.39 1.31 8.47
N LYS A 24 12.44 1.20 9.80
CA LYS A 24 13.69 0.95 10.52
C LYS A 24 14.29 -0.40 10.10
N TYR A 25 13.50 -1.44 10.02
CA TYR A 25 13.95 -2.78 9.63
C TYR A 25 14.43 -2.82 8.17
N LEU A 26 13.77 -2.09 7.26
CA LEU A 26 14.27 -1.92 5.89
C LEU A 26 15.63 -1.21 5.86
N LYS A 27 15.85 -0.20 6.70
CA LYS A 27 17.16 0.49 6.87
C LYS A 27 18.23 -0.43 7.44
N GLU A 28 17.87 -1.37 8.29
CA GLU A 28 18.76 -2.41 8.81
C GLU A 28 19.15 -3.45 7.74
N GLY A 29 18.56 -3.37 6.54
CA GLY A 29 18.87 -4.23 5.39
C GLY A 29 17.95 -5.44 5.22
N LEU A 30 16.91 -5.57 6.03
CA LEU A 30 15.92 -6.65 5.89
C LEU A 30 15.15 -6.48 4.58
N SER A 31 14.82 -7.60 3.94
CA SER A 31 13.93 -7.62 2.78
C SER A 31 12.48 -7.34 3.20
N ALA A 32 11.66 -6.96 2.23
CA ALA A 32 10.22 -6.73 2.46
C ALA A 32 9.55 -7.92 3.16
N ASP A 33 9.89 -9.16 2.78
CA ASP A 33 9.32 -10.36 3.39
C ASP A 33 9.82 -10.62 4.83
N GLU A 34 11.11 -10.42 5.09
CA GLU A 34 11.67 -10.51 6.45
C GLU A 34 11.04 -9.46 7.38
N VAL A 35 10.83 -8.24 6.89
CA VAL A 35 10.11 -7.18 7.62
C VAL A 35 8.68 -7.60 7.91
N LYS A 36 7.94 -8.15 6.94
CA LYS A 36 6.60 -8.69 7.16
C LYS A 36 6.59 -9.74 8.28
N GLN A 37 7.49 -10.72 8.21
CA GLN A 37 7.57 -11.79 9.21
C GLN A 37 7.86 -11.24 10.61
N ARG A 38 8.72 -10.23 10.70
CA ARG A 38 9.06 -9.58 11.97
C ARG A 38 7.88 -8.82 12.55
N ILE A 39 7.20 -8.00 11.73
CA ILE A 39 6.00 -7.26 12.12
C ILE A 39 4.91 -8.20 12.64
N LEU A 40 4.65 -9.31 11.94
CA LEU A 40 3.61 -10.26 12.32
C LEU A 40 3.92 -10.97 13.65
N ARG A 41 5.19 -11.14 14.01
CA ARG A 41 5.58 -11.69 15.32
C ARG A 41 5.47 -10.67 16.46
N GLU A 42 5.67 -9.39 16.16
CA GLU A 42 5.67 -8.29 17.13
C GLU A 42 4.28 -7.69 17.38
N ASP A 43 3.37 -7.77 16.41
CA ASP A 43 2.01 -7.23 16.57
C ASP A 43 1.14 -8.22 17.36
N PRO A 44 0.51 -7.79 18.47
CA PRO A 44 -0.32 -8.66 19.28
C PRO A 44 -1.63 -9.10 18.62
N GLU A 45 -2.08 -8.38 17.57
CA GLU A 45 -3.34 -8.62 16.90
C GLU A 45 -3.20 -8.58 15.36
N PRO A 46 -2.36 -9.45 14.76
CA PRO A 46 -2.08 -9.35 13.32
C PRO A 46 -3.33 -9.60 12.46
N ASP A 47 -4.29 -10.37 12.95
CA ASP A 47 -5.51 -10.71 12.18
C ASP A 47 -6.39 -9.50 11.80
N ILE A 48 -6.25 -8.37 12.48
CA ILE A 48 -6.99 -7.13 12.15
C ILE A 48 -6.17 -6.16 11.30
N ARG A 49 -4.96 -6.51 10.89
CA ARG A 49 -4.05 -5.65 10.12
C ARG A 49 -4.11 -5.95 8.63
N GLN A 50 -3.83 -4.92 7.85
CA GLN A 50 -3.56 -5.06 6.42
C GLN A 50 -2.44 -4.10 6.05
N PHE A 51 -1.42 -4.57 5.32
CA PHE A 51 -0.32 -3.74 4.89
C PHE A 51 0.38 -4.28 3.65
N VAL A 52 1.08 -3.38 2.97
CA VAL A 52 1.95 -3.66 1.82
C VAL A 52 3.33 -3.08 2.11
N ILE A 53 4.37 -3.79 1.72
CA ILE A 53 5.76 -3.37 1.84
C ILE A 53 6.45 -3.52 0.48
N VAL A 54 7.18 -2.48 0.07
CA VAL A 54 8.10 -2.53 -1.08
C VAL A 54 9.45 -2.02 -0.60
N ASP A 55 10.51 -2.81 -0.79
CA ASP A 55 11.88 -2.41 -0.40
C ASP A 55 12.62 -1.68 -1.52
N CYS A 56 13.82 -1.16 -1.23
CA CYS A 56 14.64 -0.41 -2.19
C CYS A 56 15.12 -1.25 -3.40
N LYS A 57 15.02 -2.56 -3.35
CA LYS A 57 15.32 -3.47 -4.46
C LYS A 57 14.06 -3.81 -5.28
N GLY A 58 12.92 -3.22 -4.95
CA GLY A 58 11.64 -3.48 -5.60
C GLY A 58 10.95 -4.78 -5.18
N ARG A 59 11.51 -5.51 -4.20
CA ARG A 59 10.85 -6.71 -3.68
C ARG A 59 9.62 -6.28 -2.90
N SER A 60 8.51 -6.91 -3.18
CA SER A 60 7.20 -6.53 -2.66
C SER A 60 6.58 -7.67 -1.87
N THR A 61 5.86 -7.34 -0.81
CA THR A 61 5.07 -8.30 -0.04
C THR A 61 3.84 -7.62 0.53
N ALA A 62 2.84 -8.42 0.90
CA ALA A 62 1.61 -7.91 1.52
C ALA A 62 1.08 -8.88 2.57
N PHE A 63 0.22 -8.37 3.42
CA PHE A 63 -0.53 -9.14 4.39
C PHE A 63 -1.95 -8.59 4.52
N SER A 64 -2.93 -9.48 4.62
CA SER A 64 -4.32 -9.17 4.95
C SER A 64 -4.79 -10.14 6.02
N GLY A 65 -5.01 -9.64 7.21
CA GLY A 65 -5.46 -10.43 8.36
C GLY A 65 -6.90 -10.93 8.16
N LYS A 66 -7.23 -12.05 8.79
CA LYS A 66 -8.51 -12.76 8.61
C LYS A 66 -9.72 -12.01 9.14
N LYS A 67 -9.51 -10.98 9.96
CA LYS A 67 -10.55 -10.14 10.57
C LYS A 67 -10.64 -8.76 9.94
N CYS A 68 -10.07 -8.54 8.75
CA CYS A 68 -10.34 -7.34 7.95
C CYS A 68 -11.81 -7.29 7.57
N ASP A 69 -12.40 -6.07 7.57
CA ASP A 69 -13.83 -5.90 7.33
C ASP A 69 -14.21 -5.92 5.84
N GLY A 70 -15.42 -6.41 5.54
CA GLY A 70 -15.99 -6.49 4.22
C GLY A 70 -15.21 -7.41 3.29
N TRP A 71 -15.28 -7.14 1.97
CA TRP A 71 -14.38 -7.79 1.05
C TRP A 71 -12.98 -7.18 1.21
N TYR A 72 -11.98 -8.01 1.37
CA TYR A 72 -10.59 -7.60 1.50
C TYR A 72 -9.65 -8.54 0.74
N GLY A 73 -8.49 -8.04 0.38
CA GLY A 73 -7.47 -8.83 -0.29
C GLY A 73 -6.28 -7.99 -0.70
N HIS A 74 -5.30 -8.63 -1.32
CA HIS A 74 -4.12 -7.96 -1.86
C HIS A 74 -3.62 -8.65 -3.12
N ILE A 75 -2.85 -7.90 -3.91
CA ILE A 75 -2.06 -8.39 -5.04
C ILE A 75 -0.64 -7.89 -4.83
N VAL A 76 0.33 -8.77 -5.04
CA VAL A 76 1.76 -8.44 -5.04
C VAL A 76 2.28 -8.65 -6.44
N GLY A 77 2.87 -7.63 -7.01
CA GLY A 77 3.54 -7.68 -8.30
C GLY A 77 5.01 -7.24 -8.18
N ASP A 78 5.68 -7.18 -9.31
CA ASP A 78 7.06 -6.71 -9.38
C ASP A 78 7.13 -5.20 -9.14
N HIS A 79 7.84 -4.79 -8.10
CA HIS A 79 7.97 -3.40 -7.65
C HIS A 79 6.69 -2.73 -7.13
N TYR A 80 5.62 -3.48 -6.84
CA TYR A 80 4.40 -2.89 -6.29
C TYR A 80 3.57 -3.89 -5.48
N GLY A 81 2.66 -3.36 -4.68
CA GLY A 81 1.58 -4.13 -4.08
C GLY A 81 0.32 -3.30 -3.98
N VAL A 82 -0.82 -3.96 -4.09
CA VAL A 82 -2.14 -3.38 -3.92
C VAL A 82 -2.86 -4.13 -2.82
N ALA A 83 -3.44 -3.43 -1.87
CA ALA A 83 -4.26 -4.03 -0.83
C ALA A 83 -5.46 -3.14 -0.54
N GLY A 84 -6.56 -3.75 -0.15
CA GLY A 84 -7.76 -3.04 0.24
C GLY A 84 -8.67 -3.88 1.11
N ASN A 85 -9.44 -3.21 1.95
CA ASN A 85 -10.51 -3.79 2.76
C ASN A 85 -11.76 -2.92 2.64
N MET A 86 -12.90 -3.40 3.12
CA MET A 86 -14.19 -2.74 2.97
C MET A 86 -14.57 -2.44 1.50
N LEU A 87 -14.01 -3.21 0.56
CA LEU A 87 -14.22 -3.01 -0.86
C LEU A 87 -15.55 -3.60 -1.33
N VAL A 88 -16.05 -3.08 -2.46
CA VAL A 88 -17.22 -3.66 -3.16
C VAL A 88 -16.92 -5.09 -3.62
N GLY A 89 -15.68 -5.38 -4.01
CA GLY A 89 -15.28 -6.72 -4.42
C GLY A 89 -13.85 -6.79 -4.96
N LYS A 90 -13.49 -7.98 -5.43
CA LYS A 90 -12.16 -8.30 -5.97
C LYS A 90 -11.77 -7.41 -7.17
N GLY A 91 -12.75 -6.95 -7.96
CA GLY A 91 -12.54 -6.10 -9.12
C GLY A 91 -11.73 -4.85 -8.78
N THR A 92 -11.97 -4.24 -7.63
CA THR A 92 -11.26 -3.04 -7.17
C THR A 92 -9.74 -3.23 -7.18
N ILE A 93 -9.21 -4.26 -6.53
CA ILE A 93 -7.75 -4.48 -6.49
C ILE A 93 -7.19 -4.99 -7.82
N LEU A 94 -7.98 -5.76 -8.59
CA LEU A 94 -7.55 -6.26 -9.90
C LEU A 94 -7.36 -5.13 -10.91
N GLU A 95 -8.34 -4.23 -11.03
CA GLU A 95 -8.26 -3.11 -11.97
C GLU A 95 -7.24 -2.06 -11.52
N THR A 96 -7.07 -1.85 -10.19
CA THR A 96 -5.98 -1.03 -9.63
C THR A 96 -4.61 -1.55 -10.08
N ALA A 97 -4.33 -2.85 -9.88
CA ALA A 97 -3.06 -3.46 -10.25
C ALA A 97 -2.82 -3.38 -11.76
N LYS A 98 -3.82 -3.75 -12.56
CA LYS A 98 -3.78 -3.73 -14.02
C LYS A 98 -3.52 -2.32 -14.59
N ALA A 99 -4.18 -1.30 -14.04
CA ALA A 99 -3.95 0.10 -14.45
C ALA A 99 -2.53 0.57 -14.12
N PHE A 100 -1.99 0.17 -12.96
CA PHE A 100 -0.61 0.46 -12.59
C PHE A 100 0.40 -0.20 -13.54
N GLU A 101 0.18 -1.46 -13.90
CA GLU A 101 1.04 -2.19 -14.83
C GLU A 101 0.98 -1.62 -16.25
N ASN A 102 -0.23 -1.33 -16.74
CA ASN A 102 -0.45 -0.79 -18.10
C ASN A 102 0.04 0.65 -18.29
N SER A 103 0.35 1.35 -17.19
CA SER A 103 0.86 2.73 -17.22
C SER A 103 2.39 2.82 -17.12
N ARG A 104 3.12 1.74 -17.36
CA ARG A 104 4.59 1.73 -17.42
C ARG A 104 5.08 2.80 -18.40
N GLY A 105 6.11 3.56 -18.01
CA GLY A 105 6.65 4.67 -18.80
C GLY A 105 6.10 6.05 -18.44
N LEU A 106 5.00 6.14 -17.67
CA LEU A 106 4.54 7.39 -17.09
C LEU A 106 5.27 7.71 -15.77
N PRO A 107 5.31 8.98 -15.35
CA PRO A 107 5.77 9.36 -14.01
C PRO A 107 5.01 8.60 -12.91
N LEU A 108 5.70 8.25 -11.80
CA LEU A 108 5.12 7.42 -10.76
C LEU A 108 3.82 7.99 -10.17
N ALA A 109 3.76 9.32 -9.96
CA ALA A 109 2.55 9.97 -9.46
C ALA A 109 1.33 9.77 -10.38
N GLU A 110 1.54 9.87 -11.70
CA GLU A 110 0.48 9.64 -12.68
C GLU A 110 0.04 8.17 -12.72
N ARG A 111 0.98 7.24 -12.59
CA ARG A 111 0.68 5.81 -12.49
C ARG A 111 -0.18 5.50 -11.28
N LEU A 112 0.17 6.09 -10.13
CA LEU A 112 -0.59 5.94 -8.89
C LEU A 112 -2.01 6.53 -9.01
N LEU A 113 -2.14 7.70 -9.65
CA LEU A 113 -3.44 8.32 -9.88
C LEU A 113 -4.32 7.46 -10.78
N LYS A 114 -3.78 6.93 -11.89
CA LYS A 114 -4.50 6.02 -12.79
C LYS A 114 -4.94 4.73 -12.07
N ALA A 115 -4.09 4.19 -11.22
CA ALA A 115 -4.39 3.01 -10.42
C ALA A 115 -5.53 3.27 -9.43
N LEU A 116 -5.49 4.39 -8.69
CA LEU A 116 -6.56 4.80 -7.78
C LEU A 116 -7.89 5.00 -8.52
N GLN A 117 -7.86 5.69 -9.67
CA GLN A 117 -9.06 5.93 -10.48
C GLN A 117 -9.68 4.61 -10.96
N ALA A 118 -8.87 3.69 -11.49
CA ALA A 118 -9.35 2.39 -11.95
C ALA A 118 -9.97 1.56 -10.82
N GLY A 119 -9.39 1.61 -9.62
CA GLY A 119 -9.96 0.97 -8.44
C GLY A 119 -11.32 1.58 -8.04
N GLN A 120 -11.43 2.90 -8.10
CA GLN A 120 -12.69 3.60 -7.84
C GLN A 120 -13.75 3.26 -8.90
N ASP A 121 -13.40 3.24 -10.18
CA ASP A 121 -14.33 2.91 -11.27
C ASP A 121 -14.80 1.44 -11.22
N ALA A 122 -13.98 0.55 -10.66
CA ALA A 122 -14.34 -0.84 -10.40
C ALA A 122 -15.17 -1.06 -9.12
N GLY A 123 -15.61 0.04 -8.47
CA GLY A 123 -16.52 0.02 -7.33
C GLY A 123 -15.93 0.63 -6.05
N GLY A 124 -14.60 0.60 -5.86
CA GLY A 124 -13.94 1.24 -4.73
C GLY A 124 -14.36 0.70 -3.36
N ASP A 125 -14.42 1.61 -2.39
CA ASP A 125 -14.90 1.36 -1.03
C ASP A 125 -16.44 1.21 -1.01
N LYS A 126 -16.97 0.21 -0.31
CA LYS A 126 -18.41 -0.02 -0.18
C LYS A 126 -19.19 1.15 0.46
N ARG A 127 -18.49 2.04 1.16
CA ARG A 127 -19.06 3.25 1.78
C ARG A 127 -19.10 4.45 0.83
N GLY A 128 -18.50 4.34 -0.35
CA GLY A 128 -18.36 5.43 -1.31
C GLY A 128 -17.03 6.18 -1.17
N ARG A 129 -16.90 7.27 -1.92
CA ARG A 129 -15.72 8.15 -1.88
C ARG A 129 -15.65 8.88 -0.55
N GLN A 130 -14.46 8.98 0.01
CA GLN A 130 -14.20 9.69 1.27
C GLN A 130 -12.98 10.58 1.15
N SER A 131 -11.80 9.99 1.01
CA SER A 131 -10.54 10.71 0.88
C SER A 131 -9.59 9.96 -0.04
N ALA A 132 -8.63 10.67 -0.60
CA ALA A 132 -7.55 10.09 -1.38
C ALA A 132 -6.23 10.83 -1.09
N ALA A 133 -5.12 10.11 -1.17
CA ALA A 133 -3.79 10.69 -1.05
C ALA A 133 -2.81 9.99 -1.97
N ILE A 134 -1.86 10.78 -2.51
CA ILE A 134 -0.70 10.28 -3.25
C ILE A 134 0.54 10.89 -2.64
N LYS A 135 1.49 10.04 -2.27
CA LYS A 135 2.78 10.47 -1.79
C LYS A 135 3.89 9.76 -2.57
N VAL A 136 4.85 10.53 -3.06
CA VAL A 136 6.03 10.03 -3.78
C VAL A 136 7.27 10.62 -3.12
N VAL A 137 8.25 9.78 -2.82
CA VAL A 137 9.60 10.19 -2.36
C VAL A 137 10.61 9.82 -3.45
N ASP A 138 11.68 10.59 -3.58
CA ASP A 138 12.75 10.34 -4.56
C ASP A 138 14.12 10.39 -3.87
N LYS A 139 14.81 11.50 -3.90
CA LYS A 139 16.19 11.65 -3.40
C LYS A 139 16.25 12.41 -2.09
N GLU A 140 15.35 13.37 -1.94
CA GLU A 140 15.35 14.29 -0.82
C GLU A 140 14.61 13.69 0.39
N GLU A 141 14.88 14.22 1.56
CA GLU A 141 14.20 13.82 2.81
C GLU A 141 12.72 14.23 2.83
N TYR A 142 12.34 15.22 2.02
CA TYR A 142 10.95 15.63 1.81
C TYR A 142 10.35 14.95 0.57
N PRO A 143 9.02 14.81 0.51
CA PRO A 143 8.37 14.14 -0.63
C PRO A 143 8.46 14.98 -1.92
N LEU A 144 8.68 14.31 -3.05
CA LEU A 144 8.56 14.88 -4.38
C LEU A 144 7.11 15.26 -4.70
N VAL A 145 6.16 14.44 -4.26
CA VAL A 145 4.71 14.66 -4.38
C VAL A 145 4.06 14.30 -3.05
N ASP A 146 3.22 15.19 -2.54
CA ASP A 146 2.36 14.95 -1.37
C ASP A 146 1.02 15.66 -1.64
N LEU A 147 0.06 14.90 -2.15
CA LEU A 147 -1.28 15.38 -2.53
C LEU A 147 -2.32 14.67 -1.69
N ARG A 148 -3.30 15.41 -1.20
CA ARG A 148 -4.38 14.88 -0.38
C ARG A 148 -5.68 15.60 -0.68
N VAL A 149 -6.77 14.84 -0.68
CA VAL A 149 -8.15 15.34 -0.75
C VAL A 149 -8.93 14.65 0.36
N ASP A 150 -9.52 15.45 1.25
CA ASP A 150 -10.38 14.98 2.33
C ASP A 150 -11.82 15.48 2.10
N GLU A 151 -12.80 14.65 2.41
CA GLU A 151 -14.22 14.97 2.35
C GLU A 151 -14.69 15.55 0.99
N HIS A 152 -14.53 14.75 -0.07
CA HIS A 152 -14.88 15.18 -1.43
C HIS A 152 -15.98 14.30 -2.04
#